data_ccb3415e0ed6d87b97956cd52c395533
#
_entry.id   ccb3415e0ed6d87b97956cd52c395533
#
_cell.length_a   1.000
_cell.length_b   1.000
_cell.length_c   1.000
_cell.angle_alpha   90.00
_cell.angle_beta   90.00
_cell.angle_gamma   90.00
#
_symmetry.space_group_name_H-M   'P 1'
#
loop_
_entity.id
_entity.type
_entity.pdbx_description
1 polymer ?
#
loop_
_entity_poly.entity_id
_entity_poly.type
_entity_poly.pdbx_seq_one_letter_code
_entity_poly.pdbx_strand_id
1 'polypeptide(L)'
;AGSGNNGGDEFAAARHLANLGMRLKIFFIGDVAHFSPATAANCETVKKMGIEIHELASDRTWDRLTVSLRFADVVVDGVLGTGFAGELRKPVLRLIELVNSMGKPVVSIDIPSGVAADTGAVSTVAMQAAVTLTFGLPKVGHFLCPGAALTGKLLVDDIGLPLQLLEEKSMRQVLLDDALATTLLPLRPLDVHKGSCGHVLVVA
;
A
#
# COMPACT_ATOMS: atom_id res chain seq x y z
N ALA A 1 -4.22 11.84 -2.53
CA ALA A 1 -3.96 11.82 -1.07
C ALA A 1 -5.27 11.73 -0.30
N GLY A 2 -5.29 10.94 0.76
CA GLY A 2 -6.40 10.87 1.72
C GLY A 2 -6.16 11.72 2.96
N SER A 3 -7.15 11.73 3.88
CA SER A 3 -7.06 12.49 5.14
C SER A 3 -6.37 11.74 6.29
N GLY A 4 -6.14 10.44 6.15
CA GLY A 4 -5.44 9.63 7.16
C GLY A 4 -3.92 9.76 7.13
N ASN A 5 -3.24 8.97 7.97
CA ASN A 5 -1.78 8.94 8.03
C ASN A 5 -1.15 8.56 6.69
N ASN A 6 -1.75 7.62 5.94
CA ASN A 6 -1.27 7.24 4.60
C ASN A 6 -1.24 8.43 3.63
N GLY A 7 -2.25 9.31 3.67
CA GLY A 7 -2.21 10.60 2.95
C GLY A 7 -1.09 11.52 3.44
N GLY A 8 -0.75 11.45 4.73
CA GLY A 8 0.39 12.16 5.30
C GLY A 8 1.74 11.68 4.74
N ASP A 9 1.87 10.37 4.56
CA ASP A 9 3.05 9.75 3.95
C ASP A 9 3.16 10.13 2.47
N GLU A 10 2.01 10.22 1.76
CA GLU A 10 1.95 10.70 0.38
C GLU A 10 2.40 12.18 0.27
N PHE A 11 1.97 13.07 1.18
CA PHE A 11 2.48 14.44 1.22
C PHE A 11 3.99 14.49 1.50
N ALA A 12 4.50 13.63 2.37
CA ALA A 12 5.94 13.52 2.61
C ALA A 12 6.68 13.04 1.35
N ALA A 13 6.17 12.01 0.68
CA ALA A 13 6.72 11.53 -0.60
C ALA A 13 6.71 12.62 -1.67
N ALA A 14 5.61 13.38 -1.80
CA ALA A 14 5.49 14.47 -2.76
C ALA A 14 6.60 15.52 -2.56
N ARG A 15 6.92 15.87 -1.32
CA ARG A 15 8.03 16.78 -1.02
C ARG A 15 9.37 16.27 -1.54
N HIS A 16 9.67 15.00 -1.31
CA HIS A 16 10.91 14.39 -1.76
C HIS A 16 10.97 14.28 -3.29
N LEU A 17 9.87 13.87 -3.93
CA LEU A 17 9.79 13.80 -5.38
C LEU A 17 9.97 15.17 -6.06
N ALA A 18 9.40 16.24 -5.46
CA ALA A 18 9.59 17.60 -5.94
C ALA A 18 11.07 18.03 -5.85
N ASN A 19 11.76 17.70 -4.75
CA ASN A 19 13.18 17.99 -4.57
C ASN A 19 14.07 17.22 -5.60
N LEU A 20 13.59 16.09 -6.09
CA LEU A 20 14.23 15.35 -7.19
C LEU A 20 13.90 15.92 -8.59
N GLY A 21 13.19 17.05 -8.66
CA GLY A 21 12.85 17.73 -9.90
C GLY A 21 11.63 17.18 -10.63
N MET A 22 10.85 16.30 -10.00
CA MET A 22 9.61 15.77 -10.60
C MET A 22 8.51 16.83 -10.58
N ARG A 23 7.72 16.87 -11.65
CA ARG A 23 6.52 17.71 -11.74
C ARG A 23 5.33 16.98 -11.11
N LEU A 24 4.76 17.56 -10.07
CA LEU A 24 3.72 16.94 -9.28
C LEU A 24 2.40 17.72 -9.38
N LYS A 25 1.31 16.98 -9.29
CA LYS A 25 -0.03 17.50 -8.99
C LYS A 25 -0.65 16.60 -7.93
N ILE A 26 -1.12 17.20 -6.86
CA ILE A 26 -1.74 16.47 -5.76
C ILE A 26 -3.24 16.67 -5.84
N PHE A 27 -3.99 15.57 -5.81
CA PHE A 27 -5.43 15.56 -5.68
C PHE A 27 -5.78 14.98 -4.33
N PHE A 28 -6.47 15.77 -3.52
CA PHE A 28 -6.85 15.42 -2.16
C PHE A 28 -8.33 15.03 -2.09
N ILE A 29 -8.60 13.94 -1.38
CA ILE A 29 -9.96 13.48 -1.11
C ILE A 29 -10.13 13.19 0.37
N GLY A 30 -11.06 13.86 1.00
CA GLY A 30 -11.34 13.73 2.44
C GLY A 30 -11.62 15.08 3.08
N ASP A 31 -11.48 15.14 4.39
CA ASP A 31 -11.69 16.34 5.17
C ASP A 31 -10.41 16.66 5.95
N VAL A 32 -9.92 17.87 5.81
CA VAL A 32 -8.73 18.38 6.51
C VAL A 32 -8.90 18.40 8.03
N ALA A 33 -10.15 18.45 8.51
CA ALA A 33 -10.45 18.35 9.94
C ALA A 33 -10.05 16.99 10.56
N HIS A 34 -9.87 15.98 9.73
CA HIS A 34 -9.44 14.65 10.14
C HIS A 34 -7.92 14.43 10.02
N PHE A 35 -7.16 15.45 9.70
CA PHE A 35 -5.70 15.32 9.64
C PHE A 35 -5.11 15.03 11.01
N SER A 36 -4.21 14.05 11.06
CA SER A 36 -3.29 13.93 12.21
C SER A 36 -2.34 15.14 12.23
N PRO A 37 -1.72 15.46 13.37
CA PRO A 37 -0.69 16.51 13.42
C PRO A 37 0.42 16.31 12.40
N ALA A 38 0.86 15.07 12.17
CA ALA A 38 1.88 14.74 11.19
C ALA A 38 1.39 14.98 9.75
N THR A 39 0.17 14.54 9.42
CA THR A 39 -0.43 14.77 8.10
C THR A 39 -0.59 16.26 7.83
N ALA A 40 -1.07 17.04 8.81
CA ALA A 40 -1.20 18.49 8.69
C ALA A 40 0.15 19.17 8.44
N ALA A 41 1.19 18.78 9.17
CA ALA A 41 2.54 19.33 9.00
C ALA A 41 3.12 19.04 7.61
N ASN A 42 2.96 17.80 7.10
CA ASN A 42 3.41 17.42 5.77
C ASN A 42 2.63 18.18 4.68
N CYS A 43 1.32 18.29 4.79
CA CYS A 43 0.47 19.05 3.87
C CYS A 43 0.88 20.53 3.82
N GLU A 44 1.12 21.15 4.98
CA GLU A 44 1.55 22.54 5.07
C GLU A 44 2.94 22.77 4.46
N THR A 45 3.85 21.80 4.64
CA THR A 45 5.17 21.85 4.01
C THR A 45 5.05 21.82 2.48
N VAL A 46 4.22 20.93 1.93
CA VAL A 46 3.97 20.84 0.48
C VAL A 46 3.40 22.16 -0.05
N LYS A 47 2.45 22.79 0.65
CA LYS A 47 1.90 24.10 0.29
C LYS A 47 2.99 25.19 0.28
N LYS A 48 3.86 25.23 1.28
CA LYS A 48 4.98 26.18 1.36
C LYS A 48 6.01 25.99 0.24
N MET A 49 6.13 24.79 -0.29
CA MET A 49 6.94 24.50 -1.49
C MET A 49 6.28 24.95 -2.80
N GLY A 50 5.06 25.50 -2.76
CA GLY A 50 4.33 25.94 -3.95
C GLY A 50 3.71 24.82 -4.77
N ILE A 51 3.62 23.61 -4.22
CA ILE A 51 2.98 22.48 -4.89
C ILE A 51 1.46 22.60 -4.73
N GLU A 52 0.74 22.62 -5.87
CA GLU A 52 -0.72 22.76 -5.87
C GLU A 52 -1.40 21.50 -5.35
N ILE A 53 -2.32 21.69 -4.39
CA ILE A 53 -3.21 20.65 -3.89
C ILE A 53 -4.63 20.97 -4.36
N HIS A 54 -5.23 20.03 -5.07
CA HIS A 54 -6.59 20.15 -5.61
C HIS A 54 -7.53 19.25 -4.82
N GLU A 55 -8.46 19.83 -4.07
CA GLU A 55 -9.49 19.08 -3.37
C GLU A 55 -10.56 18.57 -4.36
N LEU A 56 -10.89 17.28 -4.29
CA LEU A 56 -11.88 16.61 -5.14
C LEU A 56 -13.31 16.87 -4.64
N ALA A 57 -13.69 18.15 -4.49
CA ALA A 57 -14.97 18.58 -3.96
C ALA A 57 -15.97 19.06 -5.05
N SER A 58 -15.52 19.27 -6.29
CA SER A 58 -16.35 19.78 -7.38
C SER A 58 -16.09 19.06 -8.70
N ASP A 59 -17.07 19.09 -9.62
CA ASP A 59 -16.90 18.50 -10.97
C ASP A 59 -15.70 19.08 -11.70
N ARG A 60 -15.43 20.37 -11.56
CA ARG A 60 -14.26 21.03 -12.14
C ARG A 60 -12.94 20.38 -11.68
N THR A 61 -12.83 19.98 -10.42
CA THR A 61 -11.62 19.34 -9.91
C THR A 61 -11.52 17.88 -10.37
N TRP A 62 -12.64 17.19 -10.56
CA TRP A 62 -12.69 15.86 -11.18
C TRP A 62 -12.27 15.90 -12.66
N ASP A 63 -12.72 16.90 -13.42
CA ASP A 63 -12.27 17.09 -14.81
C ASP A 63 -10.77 17.36 -14.88
N ARG A 64 -10.26 18.20 -13.97
CA ARG A 64 -8.83 18.48 -13.86
C ARG A 64 -8.03 17.23 -13.52
N LEU A 65 -8.51 16.38 -12.63
CA LEU A 65 -7.91 15.08 -12.32
C LEU A 65 -7.87 14.20 -13.58
N THR A 66 -9.00 14.07 -14.28
CA THR A 66 -9.11 13.26 -15.50
C THR A 66 -8.09 13.70 -16.56
N VAL A 67 -7.97 15.01 -16.78
CA VAL A 67 -6.98 15.56 -17.71
C VAL A 67 -5.55 15.27 -17.22
N SER A 68 -5.28 15.44 -15.91
CA SER A 68 -3.95 15.19 -15.35
C SER A 68 -3.54 13.73 -15.47
N LEU A 69 -4.45 12.80 -15.23
CA LEU A 69 -4.20 11.36 -15.36
C LEU A 69 -3.81 10.96 -16.79
N ARG A 70 -4.38 11.59 -17.82
CA ARG A 70 -4.00 11.30 -19.22
C ARG A 70 -2.51 11.57 -19.49
N PHE A 71 -1.95 12.62 -18.86
CA PHE A 71 -0.57 13.07 -19.05
C PHE A 71 0.38 12.62 -17.94
N ALA A 72 -0.12 11.91 -16.93
CA ALA A 72 0.73 11.37 -15.88
C ALA A 72 1.55 10.17 -16.38
N ASP A 73 2.81 10.10 -15.99
CA ASP A 73 3.67 8.93 -16.21
C ASP A 73 3.41 7.86 -15.15
N VAL A 74 3.10 8.29 -13.93
CA VAL A 74 2.84 7.42 -12.77
C VAL A 74 1.83 8.09 -11.84
N VAL A 75 1.06 7.28 -11.15
CA VAL A 75 0.15 7.71 -10.07
C VAL A 75 0.68 7.17 -8.75
N VAL A 76 0.72 8.02 -7.73
CA VAL A 76 0.98 7.59 -6.35
C VAL A 76 -0.35 7.54 -5.63
N ASP A 77 -0.63 6.42 -4.95
CA ASP A 77 -1.86 6.15 -4.22
C ASP A 77 -1.56 6.07 -2.72
N GLY A 78 -2.02 7.03 -1.97
CA GLY A 78 -2.00 7.08 -0.50
C GLY A 78 -3.37 7.49 0.08
N VAL A 79 -4.46 7.15 -0.63
CA VAL A 79 -5.82 7.57 -0.25
C VAL A 79 -6.31 6.84 0.99
N LEU A 80 -6.18 5.51 1.02
CA LEU A 80 -6.51 4.66 2.16
C LEU A 80 -5.30 3.82 2.53
N GLY A 81 -5.08 3.59 3.82
CA GLY A 81 -4.02 2.73 4.36
C GLY A 81 -4.59 1.58 5.17
N THR A 82 -3.77 1.01 6.06
CA THR A 82 -4.10 -0.16 6.89
C THR A 82 -5.32 0.02 7.81
N GLY A 83 -5.69 1.25 8.12
CA GLY A 83 -6.91 1.53 8.92
C GLY A 83 -8.23 1.38 8.15
N PHE A 84 -8.18 1.06 6.85
CA PHE A 84 -9.39 0.88 6.07
C PHE A 84 -10.03 -0.49 6.35
N ALA A 85 -11.33 -0.47 6.64
CA ALA A 85 -12.17 -1.65 6.74
C ALA A 85 -13.61 -1.31 6.27
N GLY A 86 -14.28 -2.28 5.65
CA GLY A 86 -15.67 -2.16 5.24
C GLY A 86 -15.85 -1.61 3.83
N GLU A 87 -16.83 -0.73 3.65
CA GLU A 87 -17.23 -0.23 2.33
C GLU A 87 -16.58 1.10 1.96
N LEU A 88 -16.31 1.26 0.67
CA LEU A 88 -15.79 2.52 0.12
C LEU A 88 -16.90 3.58 0.07
N ARG A 89 -16.55 4.80 0.49
CA ARG A 89 -17.41 5.96 0.27
C ARG A 89 -17.44 6.29 -1.23
N LYS A 90 -18.61 6.72 -1.74
CA LYS A 90 -18.82 7.01 -3.17
C LYS A 90 -17.71 7.83 -3.85
N PRO A 91 -17.19 8.94 -3.26
CA PRO A 91 -16.11 9.69 -3.90
C PRO A 91 -14.82 8.89 -4.06
N VAL A 92 -14.46 8.06 -3.08
CA VAL A 92 -13.25 7.23 -3.13
C VAL A 92 -13.43 6.09 -4.15
N LEU A 93 -14.61 5.48 -4.20
CA LEU A 93 -14.95 4.48 -5.21
C LEU A 93 -14.78 5.06 -6.61
N ARG A 94 -15.39 6.23 -6.90
CA ARG A 94 -15.24 6.95 -8.18
C ARG A 94 -13.77 7.23 -8.53
N LEU A 95 -12.97 7.62 -7.54
CA LEU A 95 -11.54 7.89 -7.73
C LEU A 95 -10.78 6.63 -8.18
N ILE A 96 -10.98 5.52 -7.47
CA ILE A 96 -10.31 4.26 -7.77
C ILE A 96 -10.71 3.75 -9.16
N GLU A 97 -12.01 3.76 -9.48
CA GLU A 97 -12.49 3.37 -10.80
C GLU A 97 -11.87 4.23 -11.92
N LEU A 98 -11.84 5.55 -11.72
CA LEU A 98 -11.25 6.47 -12.68
C LEU A 98 -9.76 6.19 -12.88
N VAL A 99 -8.97 6.05 -11.82
CA VAL A 99 -7.52 5.78 -11.90
C VAL A 99 -7.27 4.45 -12.60
N ASN A 100 -7.96 3.38 -12.20
CA ASN A 100 -7.82 2.06 -12.82
C ASN A 100 -8.16 2.08 -14.32
N SER A 101 -9.20 2.85 -14.72
CA SER A 101 -9.59 2.98 -16.13
C SER A 101 -8.55 3.66 -17.02
N MET A 102 -7.63 4.42 -16.44
CA MET A 102 -6.58 5.13 -17.18
C MET A 102 -5.39 4.25 -17.57
N GLY A 103 -5.24 3.06 -16.96
CA GLY A 103 -4.16 2.11 -17.27
C GLY A 103 -2.75 2.65 -16.98
N LYS A 104 -2.63 3.63 -16.09
CA LYS A 104 -1.33 4.19 -15.68
C LYS A 104 -0.69 3.33 -14.61
N PRO A 105 0.66 3.21 -14.57
CA PRO A 105 1.33 2.57 -13.46
C PRO A 105 0.95 3.26 -12.13
N VAL A 106 0.54 2.47 -11.14
CA VAL A 106 0.22 2.97 -9.79
C VAL A 106 1.27 2.46 -8.81
N VAL A 107 1.78 3.36 -7.99
CA VAL A 107 2.59 3.05 -6.81
C VAL A 107 1.73 3.30 -5.58
N SER A 108 1.30 2.24 -4.90
CA SER A 108 0.53 2.37 -3.67
C SER A 108 1.44 2.46 -2.45
N ILE A 109 1.13 3.40 -1.57
CA ILE A 109 1.80 3.58 -0.28
C ILE A 109 1.09 2.68 0.74
N ASP A 110 1.87 1.85 1.40
CA ASP A 110 1.52 0.91 2.46
C ASP A 110 0.63 -0.25 1.98
N ILE A 111 -0.53 0.01 1.40
CA ILE A 111 -1.44 -0.99 0.83
C ILE A 111 -2.28 -0.34 -0.27
N PRO A 112 -2.65 -1.06 -1.35
CA PRO A 112 -3.51 -0.50 -2.38
C PRO A 112 -4.86 -0.04 -1.79
N SER A 113 -5.25 1.21 -2.06
CA SER A 113 -6.49 1.77 -1.52
C SER A 113 -7.70 0.91 -1.88
N GLY A 114 -8.46 0.49 -0.87
CA GLY A 114 -9.62 -0.40 -1.00
C GLY A 114 -9.35 -1.87 -0.67
N VAL A 115 -8.09 -2.25 -0.41
CA VAL A 115 -7.72 -3.57 0.13
C VAL A 115 -7.70 -3.52 1.65
N ALA A 116 -8.36 -4.47 2.29
CA ALA A 116 -8.31 -4.63 3.75
C ALA A 116 -6.97 -5.28 4.17
N ALA A 117 -6.22 -4.60 5.02
CA ALA A 117 -4.86 -5.00 5.40
C ALA A 117 -4.80 -6.37 6.09
N ASP A 118 -5.78 -6.69 6.93
CA ASP A 118 -5.79 -7.90 7.75
C ASP A 118 -6.30 -9.14 7.01
N THR A 119 -7.01 -8.97 5.88
CA THR A 119 -7.73 -10.08 5.23
C THR A 119 -7.50 -10.17 3.72
N GLY A 120 -7.00 -9.12 3.08
CA GLY A 120 -6.94 -9.02 1.63
C GLY A 120 -8.30 -8.82 0.94
N ALA A 121 -9.35 -8.67 1.72
CA ALA A 121 -10.70 -8.50 1.17
C ALA A 121 -10.83 -7.16 0.43
N VAL A 122 -11.64 -7.17 -0.61
CA VAL A 122 -12.03 -5.99 -1.40
C VAL A 122 -13.55 -5.97 -1.46
N SER A 123 -14.17 -4.89 -0.98
CA SER A 123 -15.64 -4.83 -0.91
C SER A 123 -16.29 -4.63 -2.28
N THR A 124 -15.73 -3.75 -3.10
CA THR A 124 -16.29 -3.41 -4.42
C THR A 124 -15.18 -3.30 -5.46
N VAL A 125 -14.23 -2.39 -5.23
CA VAL A 125 -13.09 -2.12 -6.10
C VAL A 125 -11.90 -1.71 -5.23
N ALA A 126 -10.69 -1.96 -5.69
CA ALA A 126 -9.48 -1.42 -5.08
C ALA A 126 -8.50 -0.95 -6.14
N MET A 127 -7.53 -0.16 -5.74
CA MET A 127 -6.46 0.32 -6.61
C MET A 127 -5.65 -0.86 -7.15
N GLN A 128 -5.37 -0.85 -8.45
CA GLN A 128 -4.52 -1.85 -9.10
C GLN A 128 -3.08 -1.33 -9.12
N ALA A 129 -2.30 -1.70 -8.12
CA ALA A 129 -0.92 -1.25 -8.02
C ALA A 129 0.01 -2.04 -8.94
N ALA A 130 0.93 -1.35 -9.61
CA ALA A 130 2.09 -1.96 -10.25
C ALA A 130 3.17 -2.27 -9.20
N VAL A 131 3.27 -1.41 -8.18
CA VAL A 131 4.18 -1.54 -7.04
C VAL A 131 3.45 -1.11 -5.78
N THR A 132 3.62 -1.84 -4.69
CA THR A 132 3.22 -1.41 -3.35
C THR A 132 4.46 -1.30 -2.48
N LEU A 133 4.68 -0.11 -1.91
CA LEU A 133 5.72 0.14 -0.91
C LEU A 133 5.09 0.14 0.47
N THR A 134 5.41 -0.88 1.26
CA THR A 134 4.88 -1.02 2.63
C THR A 134 5.97 -0.81 3.67
N PHE A 135 5.59 -0.39 4.86
CA PHE A 135 6.52 0.01 5.92
C PHE A 135 6.59 -1.03 7.03
N GLY A 136 7.82 -1.29 7.50
CA GLY A 136 8.15 -2.19 8.59
C GLY A 136 7.91 -3.66 8.26
N LEU A 137 6.65 -4.09 8.29
CA LEU A 137 6.26 -5.46 7.96
C LEU A 137 5.21 -5.49 6.85
N PRO A 138 5.24 -6.53 6.01
CA PRO A 138 4.16 -6.75 5.05
C PRO A 138 2.86 -7.07 5.80
N LYS A 139 1.72 -6.73 5.18
CA LYS A 139 0.39 -6.99 5.74
C LYS A 139 -0.18 -8.27 5.14
N VAL A 140 -1.04 -8.94 5.86
CA VAL A 140 -1.73 -10.17 5.40
C VAL A 140 -2.43 -9.94 4.05
N GLY A 141 -3.03 -8.76 3.89
CA GLY A 141 -3.73 -8.36 2.67
C GLY A 141 -2.87 -8.31 1.41
N HIS A 142 -1.54 -8.25 1.54
CA HIS A 142 -0.62 -8.33 0.39
C HIS A 142 -0.49 -9.74 -0.18
N PHE A 143 -0.86 -10.77 0.59
CA PHE A 143 -0.65 -12.18 0.24
C PHE A 143 -1.94 -12.97 0.06
N LEU A 144 -3.06 -12.46 0.54
CA LEU A 144 -4.36 -13.11 0.38
C LEU A 144 -5.17 -12.48 -0.75
N CYS A 145 -5.73 -13.33 -1.62
CA CYS A 145 -6.62 -12.87 -2.69
C CYS A 145 -7.96 -12.38 -2.11
N PRO A 146 -8.56 -11.31 -2.73
CA PRO A 146 -8.13 -10.65 -3.97
C PRO A 146 -7.01 -9.62 -3.82
N GLY A 147 -6.67 -9.17 -2.61
CA GLY A 147 -5.66 -8.13 -2.35
C GLY A 147 -4.30 -8.43 -2.96
N ALA A 148 -3.85 -9.70 -2.88
CA ALA A 148 -2.58 -10.14 -3.46
C ALA A 148 -2.49 -9.86 -4.98
N ALA A 149 -3.58 -10.03 -5.71
CA ALA A 149 -3.63 -9.77 -7.15
C ALA A 149 -3.55 -8.26 -7.50
N LEU A 150 -3.81 -7.40 -6.53
CA LEU A 150 -3.84 -5.93 -6.69
C LEU A 150 -2.59 -5.25 -6.15
N THR A 151 -1.75 -5.98 -5.39
CA THR A 151 -0.55 -5.47 -4.73
C THR A 151 0.60 -5.18 -5.72
N GLY A 152 0.64 -5.89 -6.84
CA GLY A 152 1.75 -5.79 -7.78
C GLY A 152 3.08 -6.25 -7.14
N LYS A 153 4.18 -5.60 -7.49
CA LYS A 153 5.47 -5.87 -6.84
C LYS A 153 5.50 -5.27 -5.44
N LEU A 154 5.56 -6.12 -4.42
CA LEU A 154 5.68 -5.68 -3.03
C LEU A 154 7.13 -5.31 -2.69
N LEU A 155 7.33 -4.12 -2.13
CA LEU A 155 8.56 -3.66 -1.53
C LEU A 155 8.31 -3.36 -0.06
N VAL A 156 9.16 -3.89 0.80
CA VAL A 156 9.08 -3.63 2.25
C VAL A 156 10.24 -2.72 2.62
N ASP A 157 9.94 -1.56 3.19
CA ASP A 157 10.93 -0.61 3.67
C ASP A 157 11.05 -0.69 5.19
N ASP A 158 12.30 -0.80 5.67
CA ASP A 158 12.58 -0.83 7.10
C ASP A 158 12.53 0.58 7.68
N ILE A 159 11.56 0.81 8.54
CA ILE A 159 11.39 2.08 9.24
C ILE A 159 12.04 2.09 10.63
N GLY A 160 12.97 1.17 10.90
CA GLY A 160 13.68 1.07 12.16
C GLY A 160 12.85 0.50 13.31
N LEU A 161 11.99 -0.47 13.03
CA LEU A 161 11.27 -1.18 14.09
C LEU A 161 12.26 -1.95 14.99
N PRO A 162 12.14 -1.83 16.33
CA PRO A 162 12.98 -2.58 17.26
C PRO A 162 12.87 -4.09 17.03
N LEU A 163 14.01 -4.80 16.94
CA LEU A 163 14.03 -6.25 16.74
C LEU A 163 13.21 -7.01 17.80
N GLN A 164 13.20 -6.51 19.03
CA GLN A 164 12.41 -7.11 20.12
C GLN A 164 10.91 -7.18 19.80
N LEU A 165 10.38 -6.18 19.06
CA LEU A 165 8.99 -6.18 18.61
C LEU A 165 8.75 -7.18 17.48
N LEU A 166 9.75 -7.38 16.61
CA LEU A 166 9.67 -8.33 15.49
C LEU A 166 9.76 -9.80 15.94
N GLU A 167 10.40 -10.04 17.10
CA GLU A 167 10.58 -11.37 17.70
C GLU A 167 9.53 -11.70 18.78
N GLU A 168 8.53 -10.83 18.95
CA GLU A 168 7.53 -11.02 20.00
C GLU A 168 6.69 -12.27 19.74
N LYS A 169 6.63 -13.16 20.76
CA LYS A 169 5.87 -14.44 20.71
C LYS A 169 4.36 -14.25 20.53
N SER A 170 3.87 -13.03 20.68
CA SER A 170 2.48 -12.67 20.43
C SER A 170 2.13 -12.61 18.94
N MET A 171 3.13 -12.45 18.04
CA MET A 171 2.93 -12.52 16.60
C MET A 171 2.58 -13.94 16.18
N ARG A 172 1.32 -14.14 15.76
CA ARG A 172 0.78 -15.47 15.43
C ARG A 172 0.81 -15.79 13.93
N GLN A 173 1.15 -14.81 13.10
CA GLN A 173 1.18 -14.95 11.65
C GLN A 173 2.61 -14.86 11.18
N VAL A 174 3.00 -15.82 10.39
CA VAL A 174 4.35 -15.90 9.81
C VAL A 174 4.20 -16.11 8.31
N LEU A 175 4.94 -15.34 7.54
CA LEU A 175 5.08 -15.59 6.10
C LEU A 175 6.07 -16.74 5.92
N LEU A 176 5.60 -17.85 5.33
CA LEU A 176 6.47 -18.95 4.94
C LEU A 176 7.20 -18.55 3.65
N ASP A 177 8.42 -18.06 3.80
CA ASP A 177 9.34 -17.78 2.70
C ASP A 177 10.39 -18.91 2.54
N ASP A 178 11.22 -18.78 1.51
CA ASP A 178 12.26 -19.78 1.21
C ASP A 178 13.28 -19.94 2.35
N ALA A 179 13.58 -18.84 3.06
CA ALA A 179 14.52 -18.86 4.18
C ALA A 179 13.94 -19.66 5.35
N LEU A 180 12.70 -19.38 5.74
CA LEU A 180 12.02 -20.12 6.79
C LEU A 180 11.79 -21.58 6.39
N ALA A 181 11.33 -21.82 5.15
CA ALA A 181 11.14 -23.18 4.64
C ALA A 181 12.44 -24.00 4.73
N THR A 182 13.57 -23.39 4.39
CA THR A 182 14.88 -24.05 4.47
C THR A 182 15.24 -24.43 5.92
N THR A 183 14.91 -23.60 6.90
CA THR A 183 15.18 -23.91 8.32
C THR A 183 14.31 -25.03 8.87
N LEU A 184 13.12 -25.23 8.30
CA LEU A 184 12.18 -26.27 8.71
C LEU A 184 12.50 -27.63 8.08
N LEU A 185 13.30 -27.67 7.01
CA LEU A 185 13.68 -28.91 6.35
C LEU A 185 14.81 -29.61 7.15
N PRO A 186 14.66 -30.90 7.45
CA PRO A 186 15.72 -31.64 8.12
C PRO A 186 16.96 -31.78 7.19
N LEU A 187 18.13 -31.63 7.77
CA LEU A 187 19.39 -31.94 7.06
C LEU A 187 19.38 -33.41 6.64
N ARG A 188 19.65 -33.67 5.36
CA ARG A 188 19.76 -35.04 4.82
C ARG A 188 21.20 -35.48 4.90
N PRO A 189 21.54 -36.52 5.71
CA PRO A 189 22.83 -37.20 5.63
C PRO A 189 23.07 -37.83 4.25
N LEU A 190 24.34 -38.06 3.87
CA LEU A 190 24.68 -38.60 2.53
C LEU A 190 24.22 -40.04 2.32
N ASP A 191 24.01 -40.78 3.40
CA ASP A 191 23.65 -42.19 3.43
C ASP A 191 22.17 -42.49 3.62
N VAL A 192 21.31 -41.49 3.44
CA VAL A 192 19.85 -41.66 3.63
C VAL A 192 19.25 -42.53 2.53
N HIS A 193 18.26 -43.32 2.90
CA HIS A 193 17.37 -44.05 2.02
C HIS A 193 15.91 -43.64 2.22
N LYS A 194 15.03 -44.04 1.30
CA LYS A 194 13.62 -43.62 1.29
C LYS A 194 12.85 -43.86 2.62
N GLY A 195 13.25 -44.81 3.43
CA GLY A 195 12.61 -45.13 4.73
C GLY A 195 13.09 -44.26 5.89
N SER A 196 14.28 -43.60 5.77
CA SER A 196 14.84 -42.74 6.80
C SER A 196 14.42 -41.25 6.69
N CYS A 197 13.79 -40.88 5.57
CA CYS A 197 13.37 -39.49 5.34
C CYS A 197 11.98 -39.13 5.94
N GLY A 198 11.34 -40.08 6.63
CA GLY A 198 10.02 -39.88 7.20
C GLY A 198 8.86 -39.98 6.19
N HIS A 199 7.68 -39.72 6.66
CA HIS A 199 6.44 -39.71 5.87
C HIS A 199 5.76 -38.37 5.99
N VAL A 200 5.27 -37.83 4.88
CA VAL A 200 4.49 -36.59 4.84
C VAL A 200 3.03 -36.96 4.54
N LEU A 201 2.11 -36.54 5.39
CA LEU A 201 0.69 -36.57 5.15
C LEU A 201 0.25 -35.19 4.68
N VAL A 202 -0.32 -35.12 3.51
CA VAL A 202 -0.96 -33.90 3.00
C VAL A 202 -2.47 -34.11 3.06
N VAL A 203 -3.14 -33.18 3.74
CA VAL A 203 -4.60 -33.10 3.77
C VAL A 203 -4.96 -31.80 3.05
N ALA A 204 -5.67 -31.91 1.92
CA ALA A 204 -6.08 -30.80 1.07
C ALA A 204 -7.61 -30.79 0.90
#